data_2626bc552d43ee8ed4d054d74df69f12
#
_entry.id   2626bc552d43ee8ed4d054d74df69f12
#
_cell.length_a   1.000
_cell.length_b   1.000
_cell.length_c   1.000
_cell.angle_alpha   90.00
_cell.angle_beta   90.00
_cell.angle_gamma   90.00
#
_symmetry.space_group_name_H-M   'P 1'
#
loop_
_entity.id
_entity.type
_entity.pdbx_description
1 polymer ?
#
loop_
_entity_poly.entity_id
_entity_poly.type
_entity_poly.pdbx_seq_one_letter_code
_entity_poly.pdbx_strand_id
1 'polypeptide(L)'
;MEMKKFVAGLSVSVMAIGALAACGGGSDSESSSSDSGSKKPSKIVIWEDTEKAETTKAAAKAFEEKEGVKVEVKEVKMTDQQKKVALDGPAGKGPDIMLLPHDQIGTVVDQGLIAELKDGEKALEPFIDTAKSAVTFDGKVYGYPKAVETPILLFNKDELKEAPASMDDLYKISTEQKKDGKYGFLALWDNFYFAHGPIGGYGGYVFKDNGGKLDPADIGLNNEGAVEGMDYIGKWYKEGLFPKGLIGGGGGQALDQLFGDKKAVAVMNGPWAVASYKEKGINLGASALPKLPNGEPIKTFVGVKTYAISAYSENAEWAEKFLASLTGEENAKAMFEKYNEIPPVTALQEDAAIKDNEVAAAVFAQSQNGVPMPNIAEMGQVWEPMAAALQLVATNKQDAQKSADDAVKQIKQQIEANNQ
;
A
#
# COMPACT_ATOMS: atom_id res chain seq x y z
N MET A 1 26.66 57.86 13.08
CA MET A 1 27.33 58.63 12.02
C MET A 1 26.85 58.09 10.67
N GLU A 2 26.00 58.80 10.27
CA GLU A 2 25.46 59.40 9.06
C GLU A 2 24.61 58.51 8.11
N MET A 3 23.38 58.91 8.08
CA MET A 3 22.37 58.67 7.04
C MET A 3 22.80 59.33 5.72
N LYS A 4 22.44 58.76 4.58
CA LYS A 4 22.07 59.53 3.39
C LYS A 4 20.92 58.87 2.65
N LYS A 5 19.78 59.57 2.71
CA LYS A 5 18.59 59.45 1.88
C LYS A 5 18.91 59.89 0.45
N PHE A 6 18.35 59.27 -0.57
CA PHE A 6 17.96 59.98 -1.82
C PHE A 6 16.60 59.51 -2.30
N VAL A 7 15.81 60.52 -2.67
CA VAL A 7 14.39 60.53 -3.01
C VAL A 7 14.25 60.77 -4.52
N ALA A 8 13.20 60.20 -5.09
CA ALA A 8 12.35 60.67 -6.21
C ALA A 8 12.77 60.47 -7.67
N GLY A 9 11.79 60.06 -8.43
CA GLY A 9 11.72 60.14 -9.88
C GLY A 9 10.43 59.52 -10.44
N LEU A 10 9.31 60.21 -10.28
CA LEU A 10 8.00 59.95 -10.88
C LEU A 10 8.06 60.33 -12.36
N SER A 11 7.59 59.47 -13.29
CA SER A 11 7.22 59.92 -14.64
C SER A 11 6.04 59.11 -15.14
N VAL A 12 4.91 59.77 -15.18
CA VAL A 12 3.65 59.43 -15.85
C VAL A 12 3.80 59.78 -17.34
N SER A 13 3.36 58.87 -18.21
CA SER A 13 3.03 59.24 -19.60
C SER A 13 1.82 58.41 -20.05
N VAL A 14 0.76 59.18 -20.30
CA VAL A 14 -0.55 58.81 -20.86
C VAL A 14 -0.55 59.15 -22.37
N MET A 15 -1.42 58.46 -23.11
CA MET A 15 -1.92 58.71 -24.48
C MET A 15 -1.44 57.69 -25.52
N ALA A 16 -2.28 57.22 -26.46
CA ALA A 16 -3.61 57.61 -26.93
C ALA A 16 -4.25 56.48 -27.75
N ILE A 17 -5.53 56.59 -27.82
CA ILE A 17 -6.59 55.93 -28.57
C ILE A 17 -6.35 55.92 -30.09
N GLY A 18 -6.73 54.81 -30.76
CA GLY A 18 -6.93 54.77 -32.21
C GLY A 18 -7.89 53.63 -32.58
N ALA A 19 -9.17 53.96 -32.66
CA ALA A 19 -10.21 53.13 -33.26
C ALA A 19 -10.30 53.36 -34.76
N LEU A 20 -10.43 52.30 -35.56
CA LEU A 20 -11.07 52.39 -36.88
C LEU A 20 -11.75 51.06 -37.21
N ALA A 21 -13.04 51.12 -37.37
CA ALA A 21 -13.94 50.10 -37.86
C ALA A 21 -13.92 50.05 -39.38
N ALA A 22 -14.05 48.85 -39.96
CA ALA A 22 -14.71 48.69 -41.26
C ALA A 22 -15.28 47.28 -41.45
N CYS A 23 -16.51 47.27 -41.86
CA CYS A 23 -17.43 46.19 -42.14
C CYS A 23 -16.99 45.22 -43.27
N GLY A 24 -17.51 44.00 -43.26
CA GLY A 24 -17.61 43.14 -44.44
C GLY A 24 -18.08 41.74 -44.10
N GLY A 25 -19.35 41.44 -44.37
CA GLY A 25 -20.12 40.29 -43.98
C GLY A 25 -19.73 38.93 -44.59
N GLY A 26 -20.29 37.90 -44.04
CA GLY A 26 -20.27 36.52 -44.52
C GLY A 26 -20.70 35.58 -43.39
N SER A 27 -21.97 35.21 -43.39
CA SER A 27 -22.53 34.18 -42.51
C SER A 27 -22.03 32.83 -42.94
N ASP A 28 -21.38 32.09 -42.03
CA ASP A 28 -21.48 30.65 -41.96
C ASP A 28 -21.31 30.26 -40.48
N SER A 29 -22.44 29.79 -39.95
CA SER A 29 -22.52 29.24 -38.58
C SER A 29 -22.00 27.84 -38.61
N GLU A 30 -20.71 27.64 -38.48
CA GLU A 30 -20.18 26.39 -37.99
C GLU A 30 -20.22 26.38 -36.45
N SER A 31 -21.14 25.59 -35.94
CA SER A 31 -21.15 25.23 -34.52
C SER A 31 -19.88 24.46 -34.20
N SER A 32 -18.84 25.17 -33.80
CA SER A 32 -17.72 24.54 -33.12
C SER A 32 -18.23 24.07 -31.78
N SER A 33 -18.54 22.78 -31.69
CA SER A 33 -18.56 22.07 -30.42
C SER A 33 -17.19 22.27 -29.79
N SER A 34 -17.14 23.12 -28.78
CA SER A 34 -15.95 23.22 -27.92
C SER A 34 -15.82 21.89 -27.17
N ASP A 35 -15.07 20.98 -27.76
CA ASP A 35 -14.49 19.87 -27.08
C ASP A 35 -13.52 20.45 -26.03
N SER A 36 -13.97 20.50 -24.78
CA SER A 36 -13.18 21.00 -23.65
C SER A 36 -12.17 19.94 -23.16
N GLY A 37 -11.60 19.18 -24.08
CA GLY A 37 -10.50 18.28 -23.78
C GLY A 37 -9.28 19.07 -23.32
N SER A 38 -8.63 18.63 -22.24
CA SER A 38 -7.38 19.23 -21.79
C SER A 38 -6.33 19.16 -22.90
N LYS A 39 -5.50 20.22 -23.00
CA LYS A 39 -4.44 20.27 -24.00
C LYS A 39 -3.52 19.05 -23.83
N LYS A 40 -3.28 18.31 -24.91
CA LYS A 40 -2.38 17.15 -24.92
C LYS A 40 -0.98 17.56 -24.43
N PRO A 41 -0.48 16.97 -23.31
CA PRO A 41 0.85 17.27 -22.81
C PRO A 41 1.92 16.59 -23.65
N SER A 42 3.13 17.09 -23.60
CA SER A 42 4.29 16.43 -24.21
C SER A 42 4.75 15.20 -23.41
N LYS A 43 4.50 15.24 -22.10
CA LYS A 43 4.98 14.20 -21.16
C LYS A 43 4.13 14.19 -19.89
N ILE A 44 3.94 12.99 -19.32
CA ILE A 44 3.52 12.74 -17.93
C ILE A 44 4.59 11.93 -17.21
N VAL A 45 4.66 12.05 -15.88
CA VAL A 45 5.66 11.38 -15.03
C VAL A 45 4.95 10.48 -14.04
N ILE A 46 5.34 9.19 -14.00
CA ILE A 46 4.88 8.24 -12.99
C ILE A 46 6.06 7.80 -12.11
N TRP A 47 5.82 7.75 -10.80
CA TRP A 47 6.71 7.06 -9.87
C TRP A 47 6.21 5.65 -9.65
N GLU A 48 7.05 4.67 -10.01
CA GLU A 48 6.82 3.26 -9.78
C GLU A 48 7.72 2.76 -8.66
N ASP A 49 7.34 1.66 -8.01
CA ASP A 49 8.17 1.06 -6.97
C ASP A 49 9.48 0.51 -7.55
N THR A 50 10.51 0.51 -6.72
CA THR A 50 11.83 -0.01 -7.10
C THR A 50 11.73 -1.48 -7.53
N GLU A 51 12.46 -1.83 -8.60
CA GLU A 51 12.50 -3.18 -9.21
C GLU A 51 11.17 -3.64 -9.83
N LYS A 52 10.16 -2.77 -9.94
CA LYS A 52 8.84 -3.07 -10.51
C LYS A 52 8.53 -2.32 -11.83
N ALA A 53 9.47 -1.50 -12.31
CA ALA A 53 9.23 -0.56 -13.40
C ALA A 53 9.24 -1.18 -14.81
N GLU A 54 9.67 -2.42 -15.01
CA GLU A 54 9.83 -2.99 -16.37
C GLU A 54 8.50 -3.09 -17.11
N THR A 55 7.45 -3.64 -16.47
CA THR A 55 6.12 -3.75 -17.06
C THR A 55 5.47 -2.38 -17.27
N THR A 56 5.65 -1.47 -16.31
CA THR A 56 5.17 -0.08 -16.41
C THR A 56 5.85 0.67 -17.55
N LYS A 57 7.16 0.46 -17.79
CA LYS A 57 7.89 1.01 -18.95
C LYS A 57 7.37 0.44 -20.28
N ALA A 58 7.01 -0.85 -20.33
CA ALA A 58 6.41 -1.45 -21.53
C ALA A 58 5.02 -0.84 -21.81
N ALA A 59 4.16 -0.71 -20.81
CA ALA A 59 2.86 -0.05 -20.91
C ALA A 59 2.99 1.43 -21.33
N ALA A 60 3.98 2.14 -20.77
CA ALA A 60 4.29 3.53 -21.12
C ALA A 60 4.64 3.68 -22.61
N LYS A 61 5.46 2.78 -23.14
CA LYS A 61 5.82 2.77 -24.56
C LYS A 61 4.60 2.52 -25.47
N ALA A 62 3.79 1.53 -25.13
CA ALA A 62 2.56 1.23 -25.88
C ALA A 62 1.58 2.42 -25.85
N PHE A 63 1.45 3.09 -24.72
CA PHE A 63 0.64 4.29 -24.57
C PHE A 63 1.18 5.47 -25.41
N GLU A 64 2.50 5.67 -25.43
CA GLU A 64 3.14 6.71 -26.25
C GLU A 64 2.92 6.44 -27.75
N GLU A 65 3.05 5.20 -28.19
CA GLU A 65 2.79 4.81 -29.58
C GLU A 65 1.33 5.03 -30.01
N LYS A 66 0.38 4.77 -29.10
CA LYS A 66 -1.06 4.91 -29.36
C LYS A 66 -1.54 6.34 -29.26
N GLU A 67 -1.16 7.03 -28.18
CA GLU A 67 -1.70 8.32 -27.82
C GLU A 67 -0.76 9.49 -28.16
N GLY A 68 0.52 9.21 -28.44
CA GLY A 68 1.56 10.21 -28.74
C GLY A 68 1.86 11.12 -27.55
N VAL A 69 1.69 10.64 -26.31
CA VAL A 69 2.08 11.31 -25.06
C VAL A 69 3.17 10.47 -24.41
N LYS A 70 4.33 11.05 -24.18
CA LYS A 70 5.43 10.36 -23.52
C LYS A 70 5.08 10.11 -22.04
N VAL A 71 5.38 8.90 -21.54
CA VAL A 71 5.29 8.58 -20.11
C VAL A 71 6.69 8.30 -19.58
N GLU A 72 7.16 9.16 -18.69
CA GLU A 72 8.45 8.98 -18.00
C GLU A 72 8.26 8.18 -16.72
N VAL A 73 8.80 6.97 -16.66
CA VAL A 73 8.72 6.08 -15.49
C VAL A 73 9.98 6.26 -14.64
N LYS A 74 9.82 6.69 -13.39
CA LYS A 74 10.90 6.83 -12.40
C LYS A 74 10.71 5.83 -11.28
N GLU A 75 11.78 5.16 -10.88
CA GLU A 75 11.76 4.24 -9.76
C GLU A 75 11.98 4.99 -8.44
N VAL A 76 10.97 4.96 -7.59
CA VAL A 76 10.97 5.54 -6.25
C VAL A 76 10.30 4.55 -5.31
N LYS A 77 10.99 4.16 -4.24
CA LYS A 77 10.46 3.23 -3.25
C LYS A 77 9.08 3.67 -2.77
N MET A 78 8.06 2.80 -2.86
CA MET A 78 6.66 3.11 -2.56
C MET A 78 6.50 3.80 -1.19
N THR A 79 7.18 3.28 -0.16
CA THR A 79 7.12 3.82 1.20
C THR A 79 7.71 5.23 1.38
N ASP A 80 8.44 5.73 0.38
CA ASP A 80 9.06 7.06 0.42
C ASP A 80 8.26 8.08 -0.42
N GLN A 81 7.33 7.62 -1.27
CA GLN A 81 6.68 8.48 -2.26
C GLN A 81 5.82 9.57 -1.64
N GLN A 82 5.01 9.26 -0.62
CA GLN A 82 4.21 10.27 0.09
C GLN A 82 5.06 11.43 0.58
N LYS A 83 6.13 11.13 1.31
CA LYS A 83 7.04 12.15 1.85
C LYS A 83 7.71 12.97 0.75
N LYS A 84 8.11 12.32 -0.34
CA LYS A 84 8.73 13.00 -1.47
C LYS A 84 7.73 13.89 -2.23
N VAL A 85 6.49 13.43 -2.45
CA VAL A 85 5.45 14.26 -3.08
C VAL A 85 5.13 15.49 -2.23
N ALA A 86 5.03 15.35 -0.91
CA ALA A 86 4.83 16.49 -0.02
C ALA A 86 5.95 17.54 -0.13
N LEU A 87 7.19 17.12 -0.39
CA LEU A 87 8.34 18.01 -0.53
C LEU A 87 8.49 18.57 -1.96
N ASP A 88 8.39 17.71 -2.98
CA ASP A 88 8.72 18.03 -4.37
C ASP A 88 7.52 18.59 -5.14
N GLY A 89 6.29 18.22 -4.74
CA GLY A 89 5.04 18.65 -5.40
C GLY A 89 4.86 20.16 -5.46
N PRO A 90 4.92 20.89 -4.34
CA PRO A 90 4.81 22.34 -4.33
C PRO A 90 5.88 23.07 -5.17
N ALA A 91 7.03 22.41 -5.38
CA ALA A 91 8.12 22.95 -6.21
C ALA A 91 8.01 22.60 -7.70
N GLY A 92 6.92 21.92 -8.12
CA GLY A 92 6.72 21.46 -9.50
C GLY A 92 7.71 20.37 -9.94
N LYS A 93 8.31 19.63 -9.00
CA LYS A 93 9.28 18.57 -9.27
C LYS A 93 8.74 17.17 -8.98
N GLY A 94 7.50 17.10 -8.48
CA GLY A 94 6.82 15.84 -8.21
C GLY A 94 6.39 15.09 -9.48
N PRO A 95 5.78 13.92 -9.32
CA PRO A 95 5.19 13.14 -10.41
C PRO A 95 3.77 13.64 -10.73
N ASP A 96 3.24 13.23 -11.89
CA ASP A 96 1.79 13.28 -12.16
C ASP A 96 1.05 12.12 -11.46
N ILE A 97 1.73 10.96 -11.38
CA ILE A 97 1.18 9.74 -10.78
C ILE A 97 2.14 9.21 -9.73
N MET A 98 1.63 8.92 -8.54
CA MET A 98 2.36 8.25 -7.45
C MET A 98 1.74 6.91 -7.09
N LEU A 99 2.51 6.06 -6.43
CA LEU A 99 2.09 4.78 -5.88
C LEU A 99 2.10 4.83 -4.36
N LEU A 100 1.02 4.35 -3.73
CA LEU A 100 0.90 4.27 -2.26
C LEU A 100 0.04 3.07 -1.85
N PRO A 101 0.20 2.56 -0.62
CA PRO A 101 -0.76 1.64 -0.04
C PRO A 101 -2.04 2.41 0.36
N HIS A 102 -3.20 1.77 0.22
CA HIS A 102 -4.49 2.43 0.37
C HIS A 102 -4.79 2.98 1.77
N ASP A 103 -4.18 2.43 2.81
CA ASP A 103 -4.30 2.92 4.18
C ASP A 103 -3.78 4.36 4.37
N GLN A 104 -2.99 4.85 3.43
CA GLN A 104 -2.50 6.23 3.43
C GLN A 104 -3.46 7.22 2.75
N ILE A 105 -4.52 6.75 2.06
CA ILE A 105 -5.40 7.61 1.26
C ILE A 105 -5.98 8.76 2.09
N GLY A 106 -6.60 8.47 3.25
CA GLY A 106 -7.13 9.52 4.11
C GLY A 106 -6.08 10.56 4.47
N THR A 107 -4.89 10.11 4.90
CA THR A 107 -3.79 11.01 5.27
C THR A 107 -3.34 11.90 4.10
N VAL A 108 -3.16 11.34 2.89
CA VAL A 108 -2.67 12.13 1.74
C VAL A 108 -3.76 13.02 1.15
N VAL A 109 -5.04 12.67 1.31
CA VAL A 109 -6.18 13.55 0.98
C VAL A 109 -6.24 14.74 1.91
N ASP A 110 -6.14 14.53 3.21
CA ASP A 110 -6.13 15.61 4.22
C ASP A 110 -4.92 16.55 4.04
N GLN A 111 -3.80 16.01 3.59
CA GLN A 111 -2.61 16.81 3.26
C GLN A 111 -2.70 17.50 1.89
N GLY A 112 -3.74 17.25 1.10
CA GLY A 112 -3.90 17.83 -0.24
C GLY A 112 -2.85 17.35 -1.24
N LEU A 113 -2.34 16.11 -1.12
CA LEU A 113 -1.27 15.57 -1.97
C LEU A 113 -1.78 14.84 -3.21
N ILE A 114 -3.01 14.33 -3.17
CA ILE A 114 -3.63 13.61 -4.28
C ILE A 114 -4.96 14.25 -4.67
N ALA A 115 -5.33 14.08 -5.93
CA ALA A 115 -6.57 14.59 -6.49
C ALA A 115 -7.66 13.52 -6.54
N GLU A 116 -8.93 13.95 -6.38
CA GLU A 116 -10.10 13.14 -6.70
C GLU A 116 -10.12 12.81 -8.19
N LEU A 117 -10.48 11.59 -8.56
CA LEU A 117 -10.65 11.20 -9.96
C LEU A 117 -11.92 11.84 -10.54
N LYS A 118 -11.82 12.35 -11.75
CA LYS A 118 -12.95 13.05 -12.40
C LYS A 118 -14.13 12.11 -12.68
N ASP A 119 -13.86 10.91 -13.18
CA ASP A 119 -14.86 9.88 -13.50
C ASP A 119 -14.65 8.63 -12.62
N GLY A 120 -14.47 8.84 -11.31
CA GLY A 120 -14.03 7.80 -10.37
C GLY A 120 -14.91 6.55 -10.35
N GLU A 121 -16.23 6.68 -10.36
CA GLU A 121 -17.13 5.51 -10.39
C GLU A 121 -16.89 4.65 -11.63
N LYS A 122 -16.80 5.27 -12.81
CA LYS A 122 -16.51 4.59 -14.07
C LYS A 122 -15.11 3.97 -14.08
N ALA A 123 -14.14 4.67 -13.52
CA ALA A 123 -12.77 4.17 -13.38
C ALA A 123 -12.70 2.87 -12.57
N LEU A 124 -13.63 2.67 -11.63
CA LEU A 124 -13.66 1.50 -10.76
C LEU A 124 -14.49 0.32 -11.31
N GLU A 125 -15.27 0.47 -12.37
CA GLU A 125 -16.11 -0.61 -12.91
C GLU A 125 -15.37 -1.95 -13.10
N PRO A 126 -14.10 -1.99 -13.61
CA PRO A 126 -13.39 -3.25 -13.85
C PRO A 126 -12.94 -4.00 -12.60
N PHE A 127 -12.95 -3.36 -11.41
CA PHE A 127 -12.30 -3.89 -10.22
C PHE A 127 -13.26 -4.61 -9.27
N ILE A 128 -12.70 -5.47 -8.41
CA ILE A 128 -13.41 -6.16 -7.33
C ILE A 128 -13.82 -5.18 -6.22
N ASP A 129 -14.89 -5.49 -5.50
CA ASP A 129 -15.48 -4.57 -4.51
C ASP A 129 -14.52 -4.19 -3.38
N THR A 130 -13.70 -5.12 -2.90
CA THR A 130 -12.67 -4.82 -1.87
C THR A 130 -11.68 -3.77 -2.37
N ALA A 131 -11.29 -3.83 -3.64
CA ALA A 131 -10.36 -2.85 -4.22
C ALA A 131 -11.04 -1.49 -4.47
N LYS A 132 -12.32 -1.49 -4.87
CA LYS A 132 -13.12 -0.27 -4.99
C LYS A 132 -13.23 0.46 -3.65
N SER A 133 -13.60 -0.28 -2.60
CA SER A 133 -13.71 0.29 -1.25
C SER A 133 -12.38 0.85 -0.74
N ALA A 134 -11.27 0.18 -1.04
CA ALA A 134 -9.94 0.60 -0.60
C ALA A 134 -9.52 1.99 -1.14
N VAL A 135 -9.94 2.33 -2.35
CA VAL A 135 -9.56 3.60 -3.01
C VAL A 135 -10.66 4.67 -2.92
N THR A 136 -11.75 4.36 -2.20
CA THR A 136 -12.85 5.29 -1.95
C THR A 136 -12.74 5.85 -0.54
N PHE A 137 -12.69 7.16 -0.40
CA PHE A 137 -12.62 7.86 0.87
C PHE A 137 -13.65 9.01 0.88
N ASP A 138 -14.48 9.09 1.90
CA ASP A 138 -15.59 10.04 2.02
C ASP A 138 -16.51 10.10 0.76
N GLY A 139 -16.78 8.91 0.17
CA GLY A 139 -17.62 8.77 -1.01
C GLY A 139 -16.99 9.22 -2.32
N LYS A 140 -15.70 9.55 -2.34
CA LYS A 140 -14.94 10.00 -3.49
C LYS A 140 -13.83 9.01 -3.83
N VAL A 141 -13.50 8.89 -5.11
CA VAL A 141 -12.47 7.97 -5.60
C VAL A 141 -11.15 8.71 -5.79
N TYR A 142 -10.06 8.18 -5.21
CA TYR A 142 -8.76 8.82 -5.21
C TYR A 142 -7.64 8.03 -5.91
N GLY A 143 -7.98 6.92 -6.54
CA GLY A 143 -6.93 6.17 -7.25
C GLY A 143 -7.42 4.95 -7.99
N TYR A 144 -6.49 4.36 -8.73
CA TYR A 144 -6.66 3.11 -9.48
C TYR A 144 -6.01 1.96 -8.70
N PRO A 145 -6.76 0.90 -8.35
CA PRO A 145 -6.18 -0.27 -7.70
C PRO A 145 -5.16 -0.96 -8.61
N LYS A 146 -3.93 -1.17 -8.11
CA LYS A 146 -2.85 -1.86 -8.82
C LYS A 146 -2.81 -3.35 -8.49
N ALA A 147 -2.79 -3.67 -7.22
CA ALA A 147 -2.65 -5.05 -6.74
C ALA A 147 -3.27 -5.22 -5.36
N VAL A 148 -3.82 -6.41 -5.11
CA VAL A 148 -4.25 -6.85 -3.78
C VAL A 148 -3.13 -7.68 -3.15
N GLU A 149 -2.87 -7.47 -1.86
CA GLU A 149 -1.86 -8.20 -1.12
C GLU A 149 -2.29 -8.48 0.32
N THR A 150 -1.82 -9.59 0.84
CA THR A 150 -1.94 -9.94 2.26
C THR A 150 -0.79 -10.88 2.63
N PRO A 151 -0.29 -10.86 3.88
CA PRO A 151 0.63 -11.90 4.34
C PRO A 151 0.01 -13.29 4.28
N ILE A 152 0.76 -14.23 3.74
CA ILE A 152 0.41 -15.65 3.58
C ILE A 152 1.51 -16.53 4.19
N LEU A 153 1.28 -17.82 4.26
CA LEU A 153 2.33 -18.78 4.57
C LEU A 153 3.08 -19.13 3.28
N LEU A 154 4.39 -18.89 3.26
CA LEU A 154 5.33 -19.36 2.25
C LEU A 154 6.24 -20.40 2.87
N PHE A 155 6.46 -21.52 2.21
CA PHE A 155 7.26 -22.64 2.76
C PHE A 155 8.10 -23.33 1.70
N ASN A 156 9.18 -23.97 2.13
CA ASN A 156 10.06 -24.76 1.25
C ASN A 156 9.53 -26.19 1.13
N LYS A 157 9.04 -26.59 -0.03
CA LYS A 157 8.52 -27.94 -0.32
C LYS A 157 9.58 -29.06 -0.21
N ASP A 158 10.87 -28.72 -0.21
CA ASP A 158 11.93 -29.69 0.03
C ASP A 158 11.97 -30.13 1.50
N GLU A 159 11.59 -29.24 2.43
CA GLU A 159 11.57 -29.47 3.88
C GLU A 159 10.16 -29.83 4.39
N LEU A 160 9.10 -29.27 3.76
CA LEU A 160 7.72 -29.40 4.19
C LEU A 160 6.83 -29.70 2.98
N LYS A 161 6.33 -30.93 2.84
CA LYS A 161 5.59 -31.37 1.65
C LYS A 161 4.25 -30.67 1.47
N GLU A 162 3.59 -30.33 2.57
CA GLU A 162 2.26 -29.69 2.60
C GLU A 162 2.26 -28.61 3.68
N ALA A 163 1.38 -27.64 3.53
CA ALA A 163 1.20 -26.60 4.54
C ALA A 163 0.66 -27.20 5.85
N PRO A 164 1.18 -26.80 7.03
CA PRO A 164 0.67 -27.25 8.32
C PRO A 164 -0.78 -26.82 8.50
N ALA A 165 -1.58 -27.66 9.15
CA ALA A 165 -3.00 -27.41 9.37
C ALA A 165 -3.27 -26.37 10.48
N SER A 166 -2.35 -26.23 11.43
CA SER A 166 -2.49 -25.33 12.58
C SER A 166 -1.19 -24.62 12.93
N MET A 167 -1.31 -23.51 13.65
CA MET A 167 -0.15 -22.82 14.23
C MET A 167 0.54 -23.66 15.31
N ASP A 168 -0.16 -24.61 15.94
CA ASP A 168 0.44 -25.57 16.86
C ASP A 168 1.38 -26.53 16.13
N ASP A 169 1.05 -26.94 14.89
CA ASP A 169 1.96 -27.75 14.06
C ASP A 169 3.21 -26.94 13.69
N LEU A 170 3.06 -25.67 13.29
CA LEU A 170 4.20 -24.78 13.02
C LEU A 170 5.06 -24.56 14.27
N TYR A 171 4.44 -24.44 15.44
CA TYR A 171 5.15 -24.31 16.70
C TYR A 171 5.97 -25.57 17.03
N LYS A 172 5.39 -26.77 16.84
CA LYS A 172 6.08 -28.04 17.00
C LYS A 172 7.27 -28.16 16.04
N ILE A 173 7.05 -27.87 14.75
CA ILE A 173 8.11 -27.84 13.73
C ILE A 173 9.22 -26.87 14.16
N SER A 174 8.87 -25.68 14.65
CA SER A 174 9.84 -24.67 15.08
C SER A 174 10.66 -25.13 16.29
N THR A 175 10.03 -25.84 17.23
CA THR A 175 10.71 -26.40 18.40
C THR A 175 11.68 -27.54 18.02
N GLU A 176 11.32 -28.36 17.02
CA GLU A 176 12.16 -29.43 16.48
C GLU A 176 13.35 -28.86 15.69
N GLN A 177 13.10 -27.92 14.77
CA GLN A 177 14.14 -27.30 13.93
C GLN A 177 15.15 -26.49 14.75
N LYS A 178 14.74 -25.87 15.85
CA LYS A 178 15.63 -25.14 16.74
C LYS A 178 16.76 -26.00 17.29
N LYS A 179 16.54 -27.31 17.52
CA LYS A 179 17.56 -28.25 17.99
C LYS A 179 18.69 -28.41 16.97
N ASP A 180 18.40 -28.23 15.70
CA ASP A 180 19.33 -28.35 14.58
C ASP A 180 19.89 -26.97 14.15
N GLY A 181 19.67 -25.91 14.91
CA GLY A 181 20.11 -24.55 14.62
C GLY A 181 19.39 -23.89 13.45
N LYS A 182 18.22 -24.42 13.09
CA LYS A 182 17.32 -23.89 12.05
C LYS A 182 16.05 -23.30 12.67
N TYR A 183 15.21 -22.72 11.84
CA TYR A 183 13.91 -22.16 12.22
C TYR A 183 12.79 -22.87 11.47
N GLY A 184 11.76 -23.32 12.19
CA GLY A 184 10.58 -23.93 11.56
C GLY A 184 9.69 -22.90 10.88
N PHE A 185 9.44 -21.81 11.56
CA PHE A 185 8.63 -20.69 11.06
C PHE A 185 9.21 -19.36 11.52
N LEU A 186 9.16 -18.35 10.65
CA LEU A 186 9.54 -16.97 10.97
C LEU A 186 8.46 -15.98 10.53
N ALA A 187 8.25 -14.96 11.34
CA ALA A 187 7.38 -13.82 11.02
C ALA A 187 7.92 -12.52 11.63
N LEU A 188 7.58 -11.39 11.05
CA LEU A 188 7.93 -10.07 11.58
C LEU A 188 6.85 -9.59 12.54
N TRP A 189 6.65 -10.30 13.65
CA TRP A 189 5.59 -9.97 14.60
C TRP A 189 5.94 -8.84 15.58
N ASP A 190 7.08 -8.20 15.41
CA ASP A 190 7.40 -6.90 15.99
C ASP A 190 6.95 -5.72 15.10
N ASN A 191 6.45 -6.00 13.89
CA ASN A 191 5.86 -5.05 12.95
C ASN A 191 4.34 -5.26 12.92
N PHE A 192 3.58 -4.21 13.18
CA PHE A 192 2.13 -4.29 13.35
C PHE A 192 1.39 -4.78 12.09
N TYR A 193 1.90 -4.51 10.88
CA TYR A 193 1.30 -5.03 9.65
C TYR A 193 1.18 -6.57 9.65
N PHE A 194 2.21 -7.27 10.14
CA PHE A 194 2.20 -8.73 10.27
C PHE A 194 1.55 -9.20 11.58
N ALA A 195 1.79 -8.47 12.67
CA ALA A 195 1.30 -8.81 14.01
C ALA A 195 -0.22 -8.65 14.16
N HIS A 196 -0.85 -7.79 13.34
CA HIS A 196 -2.32 -7.69 13.32
C HIS A 196 -2.99 -9.04 13.08
N GLY A 197 -2.37 -9.92 12.28
CA GLY A 197 -2.91 -11.25 11.99
C GLY A 197 -3.26 -12.05 13.24
N PRO A 198 -2.30 -12.41 14.10
CA PRO A 198 -2.60 -13.08 15.37
C PRO A 198 -3.43 -12.20 16.33
N ILE A 199 -3.14 -10.91 16.48
CA ILE A 199 -3.92 -10.01 17.35
C ILE A 199 -5.40 -9.99 16.96
N GLY A 200 -5.70 -9.83 15.66
CA GLY A 200 -7.08 -9.86 15.15
C GLY A 200 -7.75 -11.22 15.26
N GLY A 201 -6.99 -12.31 15.13
CA GLY A 201 -7.50 -13.67 15.30
C GLY A 201 -7.89 -14.00 16.75
N TYR A 202 -7.29 -13.35 17.73
CA TYR A 202 -7.72 -13.40 19.12
C TYR A 202 -8.80 -12.37 19.48
N GLY A 203 -9.21 -11.49 18.57
CA GLY A 203 -10.33 -10.56 18.76
C GLY A 203 -9.94 -9.09 18.95
N GLY A 204 -8.67 -8.74 18.74
CA GLY A 204 -8.25 -7.35 18.63
C GLY A 204 -8.75 -6.70 17.34
N TYR A 205 -8.96 -5.40 17.36
CA TYR A 205 -9.29 -4.62 16.15
C TYR A 205 -8.68 -3.22 16.25
N VAL A 206 -8.42 -2.58 15.12
CA VAL A 206 -7.86 -1.23 15.11
C VAL A 206 -8.92 -0.22 15.52
N PHE A 207 -9.93 -0.05 14.70
CA PHE A 207 -11.08 0.81 14.94
C PHE A 207 -12.37 0.02 14.82
N LYS A 208 -13.36 0.34 15.64
CA LYS A 208 -14.67 -0.31 15.58
C LYS A 208 -15.34 0.00 14.25
N ASP A 209 -15.74 -1.06 13.55
CA ASP A 209 -16.57 -0.92 12.36
C ASP A 209 -18.07 -0.89 12.75
N ASN A 210 -18.72 0.21 12.46
CA ASN A 210 -20.14 0.46 12.69
C ASN A 210 -20.93 0.35 11.36
N GLY A 211 -20.76 -0.77 10.65
CA GLY A 211 -21.46 -1.04 9.39
C GLY A 211 -20.85 -0.29 8.20
N GLY A 212 -19.52 -0.34 8.08
CA GLY A 212 -18.74 0.29 7.02
C GLY A 212 -18.21 1.69 7.38
N LYS A 213 -18.55 2.19 8.57
CA LYS A 213 -17.99 3.42 9.12
C LYS A 213 -17.12 3.10 10.32
N LEU A 214 -15.83 3.37 10.18
CA LEU A 214 -14.86 3.19 11.25
C LEU A 214 -15.00 4.29 12.31
N ASP A 215 -14.92 3.89 13.58
CA ASP A 215 -14.94 4.80 14.74
C ASP A 215 -13.54 4.91 15.36
N PRO A 216 -12.78 5.98 15.09
CA PRO A 216 -11.43 6.14 15.62
C PRO A 216 -11.38 6.38 17.13
N ALA A 217 -12.51 6.62 17.80
CA ALA A 217 -12.59 6.73 19.24
C ALA A 217 -12.65 5.36 19.94
N ASP A 218 -13.16 4.32 19.24
CA ASP A 218 -13.26 2.94 19.74
C ASP A 218 -12.13 2.08 19.16
N ILE A 219 -11.04 1.96 19.96
CA ILE A 219 -9.82 1.23 19.60
C ILE A 219 -9.75 -0.05 20.44
N GLY A 220 -9.77 -1.21 19.76
CA GLY A 220 -9.74 -2.53 20.41
C GLY A 220 -8.36 -3.18 20.45
N LEU A 221 -7.27 -2.40 20.40
CA LEU A 221 -5.89 -2.92 20.41
C LEU A 221 -5.37 -3.22 21.82
N ASN A 222 -6.12 -2.92 22.87
CA ASN A 222 -5.85 -3.29 24.25
C ASN A 222 -7.00 -4.03 24.94
N ASN A 223 -7.96 -4.56 24.16
CA ASN A 223 -8.97 -5.45 24.70
C ASN A 223 -8.35 -6.81 25.09
N GLU A 224 -9.08 -7.66 25.81
CA GLU A 224 -8.60 -8.95 26.30
C GLU A 224 -8.01 -9.82 25.16
N GLY A 225 -8.70 -9.88 24.00
CA GLY A 225 -8.23 -10.65 22.84
C GLY A 225 -6.96 -10.09 22.21
N ALA A 226 -6.82 -8.76 22.11
CA ALA A 226 -5.61 -8.14 21.59
C ALA A 226 -4.39 -8.44 22.49
N VAL A 227 -4.59 -8.40 23.81
CA VAL A 227 -3.55 -8.73 24.79
C VAL A 227 -3.16 -10.20 24.69
N GLU A 228 -4.12 -11.14 24.57
CA GLU A 228 -3.86 -12.55 24.36
C GLU A 228 -3.06 -12.80 23.06
N GLY A 229 -3.41 -12.09 21.98
CA GLY A 229 -2.66 -12.13 20.71
C GLY A 229 -1.24 -11.62 20.85
N MET A 230 -1.02 -10.54 21.63
CA MET A 230 0.33 -10.03 21.91
C MET A 230 1.14 -10.98 22.83
N ASP A 231 0.52 -11.63 23.81
CA ASP A 231 1.16 -12.66 24.62
C ASP A 231 1.56 -13.89 23.78
N TYR A 232 0.67 -14.30 22.85
CA TYR A 232 0.99 -15.35 21.90
C TYR A 232 2.22 -15.01 21.05
N ILE A 233 2.30 -13.79 20.53
CA ILE A 233 3.48 -13.27 19.83
C ILE A 233 4.73 -13.32 20.72
N GLY A 234 4.61 -12.78 21.94
CA GLY A 234 5.71 -12.74 22.91
C GLY A 234 6.29 -14.11 23.25
N LYS A 235 5.44 -15.15 23.29
CA LYS A 235 5.85 -16.53 23.52
C LYS A 235 6.89 -17.02 22.49
N TRP A 236 6.68 -16.76 21.19
CA TRP A 236 7.59 -17.17 20.11
C TRP A 236 8.99 -16.54 20.26
N TYR A 237 9.05 -15.28 20.63
CA TYR A 237 10.31 -14.57 20.90
C TYR A 237 10.97 -15.06 22.19
N LYS A 238 10.21 -15.16 23.27
CA LYS A 238 10.70 -15.59 24.61
C LYS A 238 11.30 -16.99 24.57
N GLU A 239 10.71 -17.89 23.80
CA GLU A 239 11.20 -19.24 23.64
C GLU A 239 12.32 -19.34 22.59
N GLY A 240 12.71 -18.21 21.97
CA GLY A 240 13.77 -18.13 20.97
C GLY A 240 13.49 -18.91 19.70
N LEU A 241 12.20 -19.05 19.34
CA LEU A 241 11.76 -19.58 18.05
C LEU A 241 11.93 -18.56 16.94
N PHE A 242 11.90 -17.27 17.28
CA PHE A 242 12.29 -16.17 16.42
C PHE A 242 13.62 -15.57 16.87
N PRO A 243 14.59 -15.37 15.97
CA PRO A 243 15.87 -14.78 16.32
C PRO A 243 15.72 -13.26 16.59
N LYS A 244 16.54 -12.75 17.54
CA LYS A 244 16.53 -11.32 17.88
C LYS A 244 16.82 -10.39 16.69
N GLY A 245 17.49 -10.89 15.67
CA GLY A 245 17.77 -10.13 14.44
C GLY A 245 16.56 -9.80 13.57
N LEU A 246 15.38 -10.40 13.88
CA LEU A 246 14.12 -10.03 13.22
C LEU A 246 13.50 -8.75 13.81
N ILE A 247 13.94 -8.30 14.99
CA ILE A 247 13.33 -7.16 15.68
C ILE A 247 13.91 -5.85 15.14
N GLY A 248 13.04 -4.91 14.73
CA GLY A 248 13.40 -3.58 14.25
C GLY A 248 13.61 -3.49 12.73
N GLY A 249 14.10 -2.35 12.27
CA GLY A 249 14.11 -1.98 10.85
C GLY A 249 14.90 -2.88 9.89
N GLY A 250 15.77 -3.74 10.39
CA GLY A 250 16.52 -4.74 9.58
C GLY A 250 15.86 -6.11 9.51
N GLY A 251 14.75 -6.32 10.25
CA GLY A 251 14.12 -7.63 10.42
C GLY A 251 13.66 -8.26 9.11
N GLY A 252 13.12 -7.47 8.18
CA GLY A 252 12.68 -7.96 6.87
C GLY A 252 13.80 -8.56 6.05
N GLN A 253 14.95 -7.88 5.97
CA GLN A 253 16.12 -8.39 5.26
C GLN A 253 16.67 -9.66 5.92
N ALA A 254 16.68 -9.71 7.25
CA ALA A 254 17.13 -10.89 8.00
C ALA A 254 16.20 -12.09 7.77
N LEU A 255 14.86 -11.88 7.75
CA LEU A 255 13.89 -12.93 7.45
C LEU A 255 14.10 -13.46 6.02
N ASP A 256 14.19 -12.58 5.03
CA ASP A 256 14.37 -12.94 3.62
C ASP A 256 15.71 -13.67 3.38
N GLN A 257 16.75 -13.30 4.12
CA GLN A 257 18.03 -13.99 4.07
C GLN A 257 17.92 -15.39 4.67
N LEU A 258 17.36 -15.52 5.90
CA LEU A 258 17.25 -16.80 6.58
C LEU A 258 16.42 -17.82 5.78
N PHE A 259 15.32 -17.37 5.17
CA PHE A 259 14.51 -18.24 4.34
C PHE A 259 15.19 -18.57 3.01
N GLY A 260 15.77 -17.59 2.33
CA GLY A 260 16.52 -17.77 1.08
C GLY A 260 17.76 -18.66 1.24
N ASP A 261 18.42 -18.62 2.39
CA ASP A 261 19.55 -19.49 2.75
C ASP A 261 19.11 -20.89 3.23
N LYS A 262 17.82 -21.23 3.16
CA LYS A 262 17.21 -22.50 3.62
C LYS A 262 17.45 -22.79 5.11
N LYS A 263 17.60 -21.71 5.91
CA LYS A 263 17.71 -21.78 7.37
C LYS A 263 16.36 -21.71 8.08
N ALA A 264 15.31 -21.32 7.36
CA ALA A 264 13.93 -21.38 7.82
C ALA A 264 13.11 -22.28 6.88
N VAL A 265 12.19 -23.06 7.46
CA VAL A 265 11.32 -23.99 6.71
C VAL A 265 10.13 -23.26 6.11
N ALA A 266 9.56 -22.30 6.86
CA ALA A 266 8.42 -21.51 6.45
C ALA A 266 8.53 -20.07 6.97
N VAL A 267 7.85 -19.15 6.29
CA VAL A 267 7.76 -17.73 6.67
C VAL A 267 6.35 -17.19 6.45
N MET A 268 5.95 -16.25 7.30
CA MET A 268 4.83 -15.36 7.02
C MET A 268 5.37 -14.17 6.22
N ASN A 269 5.04 -14.11 4.95
CA ASN A 269 5.42 -13.01 4.05
C ASN A 269 4.36 -12.86 2.95
N GLY A 270 4.50 -11.88 2.07
CA GLY A 270 3.50 -11.64 1.04
C GLY A 270 3.96 -12.03 -0.37
N PRO A 271 3.08 -11.87 -1.37
CA PRO A 271 3.37 -12.20 -2.76
C PRO A 271 4.57 -11.42 -3.32
N TRP A 272 4.88 -10.25 -2.75
CA TRP A 272 6.03 -9.42 -3.14
C TRP A 272 7.40 -10.11 -2.97
N ALA A 273 7.51 -11.10 -2.07
CA ALA A 273 8.76 -11.82 -1.78
C ALA A 273 8.98 -13.05 -2.69
N VAL A 274 7.95 -13.50 -3.39
CA VAL A 274 7.93 -14.77 -4.13
C VAL A 274 9.00 -14.83 -5.22
N ALA A 275 9.15 -13.77 -6.00
CA ALA A 275 10.15 -13.72 -7.08
C ALA A 275 11.56 -13.94 -6.54
N SER A 276 11.95 -13.17 -5.50
CA SER A 276 13.26 -13.27 -4.85
C SER A 276 13.52 -14.67 -4.27
N TYR A 277 12.52 -15.30 -3.64
CA TYR A 277 12.71 -16.64 -3.09
C TYR A 277 12.87 -17.71 -4.19
N LYS A 278 12.15 -17.59 -5.30
CA LYS A 278 12.33 -18.48 -6.46
C LYS A 278 13.72 -18.30 -7.10
N GLU A 279 14.21 -17.06 -7.22
CA GLU A 279 15.56 -16.76 -7.72
C GLU A 279 16.65 -17.36 -6.83
N LYS A 280 16.44 -17.44 -5.52
CA LYS A 280 17.33 -18.12 -4.58
C LYS A 280 17.21 -19.66 -4.60
N GLY A 281 16.41 -20.22 -5.48
CA GLY A 281 16.25 -21.67 -5.66
C GLY A 281 15.45 -22.34 -4.53
N ILE A 282 14.49 -21.62 -3.94
CA ILE A 282 13.52 -22.22 -3.02
C ILE A 282 12.44 -22.92 -3.85
N ASN A 283 12.20 -24.19 -3.56
CA ASN A 283 11.05 -24.95 -4.06
C ASN A 283 9.81 -24.50 -3.27
N LEU A 284 9.22 -23.38 -3.73
CA LEU A 284 8.27 -22.58 -2.97
C LEU A 284 6.87 -23.18 -3.00
N GLY A 285 6.28 -23.39 -1.81
CA GLY A 285 4.87 -23.62 -1.58
C GLY A 285 4.21 -22.39 -0.97
N ALA A 286 2.91 -22.21 -1.20
CA ALA A 286 2.11 -21.12 -0.64
C ALA A 286 0.76 -21.65 -0.14
N SER A 287 0.28 -21.09 0.97
CA SER A 287 -1.07 -21.35 1.49
C SER A 287 -1.56 -20.18 2.31
N ALA A 288 -2.86 -20.15 2.60
CA ALA A 288 -3.36 -19.33 3.71
C ALA A 288 -2.63 -19.70 5.00
N LEU A 289 -2.54 -18.75 5.93
CA LEU A 289 -1.95 -19.02 7.26
C LEU A 289 -2.82 -20.02 8.03
N PRO A 290 -2.20 -20.94 8.77
CA PRO A 290 -2.91 -21.92 9.59
C PRO A 290 -3.70 -21.26 10.71
N LYS A 291 -4.72 -21.97 11.22
CA LYS A 291 -5.52 -21.50 12.33
C LYS A 291 -4.72 -21.37 13.63
N LEU A 292 -5.07 -20.36 14.41
CA LEU A 292 -4.54 -20.15 15.76
C LEU A 292 -4.96 -21.27 16.73
N PRO A 293 -4.29 -21.41 17.91
CA PRO A 293 -4.66 -22.40 18.93
C PRO A 293 -6.09 -22.29 19.45
N ASN A 294 -6.69 -21.09 19.41
CA ASN A 294 -8.11 -20.86 19.75
C ASN A 294 -9.09 -21.37 18.67
N GLY A 295 -8.60 -21.89 17.55
CA GLY A 295 -9.40 -22.38 16.42
C GLY A 295 -9.79 -21.31 15.41
N GLU A 296 -9.52 -20.04 15.68
CA GLU A 296 -9.83 -18.91 14.81
C GLU A 296 -8.79 -18.74 13.69
N PRO A 297 -9.15 -18.17 12.54
CA PRO A 297 -8.19 -17.85 11.51
C PRO A 297 -7.29 -16.68 11.93
N ILE A 298 -6.08 -16.64 11.40
CA ILE A 298 -5.22 -15.46 11.45
C ILE A 298 -5.84 -14.37 10.57
N LYS A 299 -6.18 -13.21 11.15
CA LYS A 299 -6.84 -12.10 10.48
C LYS A 299 -5.84 -11.05 10.00
N THR A 300 -5.12 -11.39 8.93
CA THR A 300 -4.12 -10.47 8.35
C THR A 300 -4.78 -9.21 7.76
N PHE A 301 -4.02 -8.13 7.69
CA PHE A 301 -4.43 -7.01 6.86
C PHE A 301 -4.48 -7.40 5.39
N VAL A 302 -5.54 -6.96 4.70
CA VAL A 302 -5.64 -6.98 3.24
C VAL A 302 -5.30 -5.58 2.74
N GLY A 303 -4.23 -5.49 1.96
CA GLY A 303 -3.74 -4.25 1.38
C GLY A 303 -4.10 -4.13 -0.09
N VAL A 304 -4.26 -2.89 -0.55
CA VAL A 304 -4.38 -2.56 -1.98
C VAL A 304 -3.32 -1.54 -2.32
N LYS A 305 -2.41 -1.90 -3.21
CA LYS A 305 -1.51 -0.92 -3.82
C LYS A 305 -2.31 -0.07 -4.78
N THR A 306 -2.12 1.22 -4.73
CA THR A 306 -2.95 2.20 -5.43
C THR A 306 -2.09 3.20 -6.18
N TYR A 307 -2.37 3.39 -7.47
CA TYR A 307 -1.89 4.55 -8.20
C TYR A 307 -2.82 5.72 -7.96
N ALA A 308 -2.28 6.85 -7.52
CA ALA A 308 -3.03 8.08 -7.30
C ALA A 308 -2.45 9.22 -8.15
N ILE A 309 -3.30 10.16 -8.52
CA ILE A 309 -2.89 11.37 -9.25
C ILE A 309 -2.46 12.42 -8.24
N SER A 310 -1.28 12.99 -8.45
CA SER A 310 -0.79 14.08 -7.62
C SER A 310 -1.70 15.32 -7.76
N ALA A 311 -2.04 15.95 -6.65
CA ALA A 311 -2.78 17.22 -6.65
C ALA A 311 -2.01 18.38 -7.33
N TYR A 312 -0.70 18.20 -7.52
CA TYR A 312 0.18 19.15 -8.22
C TYR A 312 0.33 18.86 -9.72
N SER A 313 -0.36 17.83 -10.24
CA SER A 313 -0.33 17.50 -11.66
C SER A 313 -1.15 18.50 -12.49
N GLU A 314 -0.53 19.06 -13.53
CA GLU A 314 -1.22 19.83 -14.57
C GLU A 314 -1.82 18.94 -15.67
N ASN A 315 -1.58 17.62 -15.59
CA ASN A 315 -1.89 16.63 -16.62
C ASN A 315 -2.89 15.56 -16.15
N ALA A 316 -3.72 15.83 -15.12
CA ALA A 316 -4.56 14.85 -14.44
C ALA A 316 -5.40 13.99 -15.40
N GLU A 317 -6.05 14.59 -16.41
CA GLU A 317 -6.88 13.86 -17.39
C GLU A 317 -6.07 12.84 -18.22
N TRP A 318 -4.84 13.19 -18.60
CA TRP A 318 -3.95 12.29 -19.33
C TRP A 318 -3.33 11.23 -18.42
N ALA A 319 -3.11 11.59 -17.15
CA ALA A 319 -2.70 10.64 -16.11
C ALA A 319 -3.79 9.60 -15.85
N GLU A 320 -5.07 9.99 -15.73
CA GLU A 320 -6.20 9.06 -15.62
C GLU A 320 -6.27 8.12 -16.84
N LYS A 321 -6.13 8.67 -18.05
CA LYS A 321 -6.15 7.88 -19.29
C LYS A 321 -5.02 6.84 -19.34
N PHE A 322 -3.83 7.22 -18.88
CA PHE A 322 -2.72 6.27 -18.77
C PHE A 322 -3.00 5.23 -17.70
N LEU A 323 -3.51 5.60 -16.52
CA LEU A 323 -3.83 4.67 -15.45
C LEU A 323 -4.90 3.67 -15.84
N ALA A 324 -5.95 4.09 -16.56
CA ALA A 324 -6.96 3.17 -17.08
C ALA A 324 -6.34 2.11 -18.03
N SER A 325 -5.33 2.49 -18.82
CA SER A 325 -4.57 1.54 -19.64
C SER A 325 -3.65 0.66 -18.83
N LEU A 326 -2.89 1.25 -17.88
CA LEU A 326 -1.88 0.55 -17.08
C LEU A 326 -2.50 -0.51 -16.16
N THR A 327 -3.69 -0.23 -15.61
CA THR A 327 -4.42 -1.15 -14.72
C THR A 327 -5.44 -2.04 -15.44
N GLY A 328 -5.52 -1.95 -16.78
CA GLY A 328 -6.34 -2.82 -17.62
C GLY A 328 -5.81 -4.26 -17.64
N GLU A 329 -6.64 -5.19 -18.11
CA GLU A 329 -6.41 -6.65 -18.05
C GLU A 329 -5.02 -7.08 -18.52
N GLU A 330 -4.58 -6.62 -19.70
CA GLU A 330 -3.31 -7.00 -20.31
C GLU A 330 -2.11 -6.63 -19.44
N ASN A 331 -2.04 -5.38 -19.00
CA ASN A 331 -0.93 -4.87 -18.18
C ASN A 331 -0.99 -5.43 -16.75
N ALA A 332 -2.18 -5.58 -16.18
CA ALA A 332 -2.38 -6.18 -14.85
C ALA A 332 -1.93 -7.66 -14.85
N LYS A 333 -2.23 -8.42 -15.92
CA LYS A 333 -1.74 -9.78 -16.11
C LYS A 333 -0.21 -9.82 -16.27
N ALA A 334 0.38 -8.92 -17.05
CA ALA A 334 1.83 -8.83 -17.20
C ALA A 334 2.55 -8.51 -15.85
N MET A 335 1.96 -7.65 -15.00
CA MET A 335 2.47 -7.39 -13.65
C MET A 335 2.39 -8.64 -12.76
N PHE A 336 1.30 -9.40 -12.84
CA PHE A 336 1.16 -10.66 -12.12
C PHE A 336 2.21 -11.68 -12.57
N GLU A 337 2.35 -11.92 -13.86
CA GLU A 337 3.29 -12.90 -14.41
C GLU A 337 4.75 -12.57 -14.05
N LYS A 338 5.11 -11.28 -14.03
CA LYS A 338 6.47 -10.82 -13.74
C LYS A 338 6.77 -10.72 -12.25
N TYR A 339 5.82 -10.19 -11.45
CA TYR A 339 6.08 -9.76 -10.07
C TYR A 339 5.21 -10.48 -9.03
N ASN A 340 4.30 -11.36 -9.44
CA ASN A 340 3.26 -11.96 -8.61
C ASN A 340 2.38 -10.92 -7.88
N GLU A 341 2.19 -9.73 -8.47
CA GLU A 341 1.24 -8.75 -7.99
C GLU A 341 -0.18 -9.17 -8.37
N ILE A 342 -1.00 -9.54 -7.37
CA ILE A 342 -2.33 -10.11 -7.61
C ILE A 342 -3.27 -9.04 -8.14
N PRO A 343 -3.76 -9.13 -9.39
CA PRO A 343 -4.56 -8.09 -9.98
C PRO A 343 -5.96 -8.01 -9.35
N PRO A 344 -6.44 -6.81 -9.00
CA PRO A 344 -7.79 -6.62 -8.48
C PRO A 344 -8.87 -6.55 -9.58
N VAL A 345 -8.56 -6.96 -10.79
CA VAL A 345 -9.45 -6.89 -11.97
C VAL A 345 -10.39 -8.09 -11.99
N THR A 346 -11.70 -7.83 -12.02
CA THR A 346 -12.74 -8.86 -11.95
C THR A 346 -12.61 -9.91 -13.07
N ALA A 347 -12.36 -9.47 -14.30
CA ALA A 347 -12.23 -10.36 -15.45
C ALA A 347 -11.03 -11.33 -15.32
N LEU A 348 -10.00 -10.98 -14.57
CA LEU A 348 -8.81 -11.79 -14.38
C LEU A 348 -8.93 -12.83 -13.26
N GLN A 349 -9.99 -12.81 -12.45
CA GLN A 349 -10.19 -13.81 -11.38
C GLN A 349 -10.34 -15.23 -11.91
N GLU A 350 -10.89 -15.38 -13.13
CA GLU A 350 -11.07 -16.67 -13.81
C GLU A 350 -9.97 -16.99 -14.82
N ASP A 351 -8.97 -16.11 -15.00
CA ASP A 351 -7.82 -16.39 -15.85
C ASP A 351 -7.00 -17.56 -15.29
N ALA A 352 -6.75 -18.58 -16.12
CA ALA A 352 -6.07 -19.81 -15.69
C ALA A 352 -4.68 -19.55 -15.08
N ALA A 353 -3.94 -18.56 -15.59
CA ALA A 353 -2.62 -18.23 -15.06
C ALA A 353 -2.67 -17.71 -13.62
N ILE A 354 -3.79 -17.11 -13.22
CA ILE A 354 -4.01 -16.57 -11.87
C ILE A 354 -4.70 -17.61 -11.00
N LYS A 355 -5.78 -18.23 -11.51
CA LYS A 355 -6.58 -19.20 -10.76
C LYS A 355 -5.80 -20.45 -10.35
N ASP A 356 -4.94 -20.94 -11.25
CA ASP A 356 -4.12 -22.13 -11.02
C ASP A 356 -2.77 -21.80 -10.32
N ASN A 357 -2.53 -20.52 -9.99
CA ASN A 357 -1.33 -20.11 -9.31
C ASN A 357 -1.47 -20.28 -7.78
N GLU A 358 -0.59 -21.10 -7.19
CA GLU A 358 -0.62 -21.44 -5.77
C GLU A 358 -0.51 -20.20 -4.84
N VAL A 359 0.25 -19.18 -5.24
CA VAL A 359 0.40 -17.94 -4.48
C VAL A 359 -0.87 -17.10 -4.55
N ALA A 360 -1.48 -16.97 -5.73
CA ALA A 360 -2.74 -16.25 -5.90
C ALA A 360 -3.87 -16.94 -5.12
N ALA A 361 -3.97 -18.26 -5.20
CA ALA A 361 -4.93 -19.05 -4.44
C ALA A 361 -4.75 -18.84 -2.92
N ALA A 362 -3.50 -18.81 -2.43
CA ALA A 362 -3.19 -18.54 -1.03
C ALA A 362 -3.60 -17.13 -0.61
N VAL A 363 -3.34 -16.11 -1.44
CA VAL A 363 -3.76 -14.71 -1.17
C VAL A 363 -5.28 -14.60 -1.16
N PHE A 364 -5.99 -15.20 -2.10
CA PHE A 364 -7.45 -15.18 -2.10
C PHE A 364 -8.04 -15.88 -0.88
N ALA A 365 -7.54 -17.08 -0.54
CA ALA A 365 -8.00 -17.82 0.63
C ALA A 365 -7.72 -17.06 1.95
N GLN A 366 -6.55 -16.42 2.07
CA GLN A 366 -6.22 -15.61 3.24
C GLN A 366 -7.06 -14.34 3.32
N SER A 367 -7.30 -13.68 2.19
CA SER A 367 -8.09 -12.44 2.15
C SER A 367 -9.55 -12.64 2.60
N GLN A 368 -10.11 -13.84 2.45
CA GLN A 368 -11.45 -14.17 2.97
C GLN A 368 -11.52 -14.10 4.51
N ASN A 369 -10.40 -14.31 5.18
CA ASN A 369 -10.27 -14.20 6.64
C ASN A 369 -9.57 -12.89 7.05
N GLY A 370 -9.15 -12.10 6.08
CA GLY A 370 -8.41 -10.85 6.31
C GLY A 370 -9.32 -9.69 6.69
N VAL A 371 -8.69 -8.62 7.13
CA VAL A 371 -9.34 -7.36 7.46
C VAL A 371 -8.77 -6.27 6.54
N PRO A 372 -9.60 -5.52 5.79
CA PRO A 372 -9.11 -4.37 5.05
C PRO A 372 -8.37 -3.40 5.99
N MET A 373 -7.21 -2.90 5.60
CA MET A 373 -6.56 -1.86 6.38
C MET A 373 -7.47 -0.62 6.41
N PRO A 374 -7.65 0.03 7.58
CA PRO A 374 -8.37 1.29 7.64
C PRO A 374 -7.74 2.35 6.72
N ASN A 375 -8.53 2.98 5.86
CA ASN A 375 -8.05 4.03 4.95
C ASN A 375 -8.35 5.45 5.45
N ILE A 376 -8.71 5.60 6.71
CA ILE A 376 -8.89 6.89 7.39
C ILE A 376 -7.56 7.46 7.89
N ALA A 377 -7.46 8.79 8.01
CA ALA A 377 -6.22 9.47 8.37
C ALA A 377 -5.66 9.06 9.75
N GLU A 378 -6.55 8.71 10.67
CA GLU A 378 -6.20 8.26 12.02
C GLU A 378 -5.38 6.96 12.02
N MET A 379 -5.46 6.14 10.95
CA MET A 379 -4.64 4.94 10.82
C MET A 379 -3.14 5.27 10.84
N GLY A 380 -2.76 6.42 10.32
CA GLY A 380 -1.37 6.90 10.38
C GLY A 380 -0.81 7.02 11.81
N GLN A 381 -1.66 7.19 12.82
CA GLN A 381 -1.26 7.32 14.22
C GLN A 381 -1.12 5.96 14.92
N VAL A 382 -1.51 4.87 14.29
CA VAL A 382 -1.50 3.51 14.88
C VAL A 382 -0.16 2.81 14.72
N TRP A 383 0.51 3.01 13.59
CA TRP A 383 1.67 2.22 13.18
C TRP A 383 2.83 2.27 14.17
N GLU A 384 3.27 3.47 14.52
CA GLU A 384 4.46 3.67 15.38
C GLU A 384 4.22 3.21 16.84
N PRO A 385 3.11 3.60 17.52
CA PRO A 385 2.85 3.12 18.87
C PRO A 385 2.73 1.60 18.98
N MET A 386 2.07 0.97 18.00
CA MET A 386 1.92 -0.50 17.99
C MET A 386 3.25 -1.20 17.71
N ALA A 387 4.07 -0.70 16.81
CA ALA A 387 5.40 -1.26 16.57
C ALA A 387 6.27 -1.15 17.84
N ALA A 388 6.24 -0.02 18.55
CA ALA A 388 6.96 0.14 19.79
C ALA A 388 6.49 -0.84 20.88
N ALA A 389 5.17 -1.00 21.04
CA ALA A 389 4.60 -1.95 21.99
C ALA A 389 5.01 -3.41 21.69
N LEU A 390 4.91 -3.81 20.41
CA LEU A 390 5.29 -5.15 19.98
C LEU A 390 6.78 -5.43 20.19
N GLN A 391 7.65 -4.45 19.96
CA GLN A 391 9.08 -4.58 20.24
C GLN A 391 9.40 -4.71 21.73
N LEU A 392 8.63 -4.04 22.59
CA LEU A 392 8.76 -4.22 24.06
C LEU A 392 8.37 -5.65 24.47
N VAL A 393 7.29 -6.19 23.93
CA VAL A 393 6.84 -7.58 24.15
C VAL A 393 7.86 -8.58 23.58
N ALA A 394 8.28 -8.40 22.32
CA ALA A 394 9.25 -9.27 21.65
C ALA A 394 10.61 -9.34 22.36
N THR A 395 11.02 -8.23 23.00
CA THR A 395 12.27 -8.16 23.79
C THR A 395 12.08 -8.53 25.27
N ASN A 396 10.86 -8.90 25.68
CA ASN A 396 10.48 -9.21 27.08
C ASN A 396 10.83 -8.07 28.07
N LYS A 397 10.72 -6.82 27.60
CA LYS A 397 10.95 -5.62 28.43
C LYS A 397 9.68 -5.14 29.12
N GLN A 398 8.51 -5.46 28.58
CA GLN A 398 7.21 -5.10 29.11
C GLN A 398 6.20 -6.20 28.79
N ASP A 399 5.23 -6.44 29.66
CA ASP A 399 4.13 -7.37 29.41
C ASP A 399 3.16 -6.83 28.35
N ALA A 400 2.35 -7.75 27.77
CA ALA A 400 1.45 -7.42 26.68
C ALA A 400 0.38 -6.41 27.10
N GLN A 401 -0.25 -6.58 28.27
CA GLN A 401 -1.31 -5.68 28.75
C GLN A 401 -0.82 -4.23 28.85
N LYS A 402 0.29 -4.05 29.57
CA LYS A 402 0.84 -2.69 29.74
C LYS A 402 1.32 -2.10 28.42
N SER A 403 1.92 -2.88 27.54
CA SER A 403 2.38 -2.42 26.23
C SER A 403 1.21 -1.99 25.34
N ALA A 404 0.11 -2.76 25.36
CA ALA A 404 -1.12 -2.45 24.63
C ALA A 404 -1.79 -1.17 25.17
N ASP A 405 -1.90 -1.04 26.49
CA ASP A 405 -2.50 0.14 27.13
C ASP A 405 -1.72 1.43 26.84
N ASP A 406 -0.39 1.37 26.92
CA ASP A 406 0.49 2.49 26.62
C ASP A 406 0.36 2.89 25.13
N ALA A 407 0.29 1.91 24.21
CA ALA A 407 0.11 2.16 22.78
C ALA A 407 -1.25 2.81 22.47
N VAL A 408 -2.36 2.25 22.97
CA VAL A 408 -3.70 2.82 22.75
C VAL A 408 -3.82 4.21 23.32
N LYS A 409 -3.24 4.47 24.50
CA LYS A 409 -3.18 5.81 25.09
C LYS A 409 -2.44 6.78 24.16
N GLN A 410 -1.30 6.39 23.62
CA GLN A 410 -0.52 7.23 22.71
C GLN A 410 -1.27 7.49 21.39
N ILE A 411 -1.91 6.46 20.81
CA ILE A 411 -2.72 6.59 19.61
C ILE A 411 -3.83 7.63 19.81
N LYS A 412 -4.61 7.51 20.90
CA LYS A 412 -5.68 8.47 21.23
C LYS A 412 -5.16 9.90 21.37
N GLN A 413 -4.02 10.08 22.05
CA GLN A 413 -3.40 11.40 22.20
C GLN A 413 -2.96 12.01 20.86
N GLN A 414 -2.42 11.18 19.95
CA GLN A 414 -1.98 11.65 18.63
C GLN A 414 -3.19 11.99 17.73
N ILE A 415 -4.27 11.19 17.76
CA ILE A 415 -5.51 11.49 17.05
C ILE A 415 -6.12 12.81 17.55
N GLU A 416 -6.21 13.01 18.88
CA GLU A 416 -6.73 14.24 19.47
C GLU A 416 -5.88 15.47 19.08
N ALA A 417 -4.56 15.33 19.02
CA ALA A 417 -3.65 16.41 18.66
C ALA A 417 -3.76 16.82 17.17
N ASN A 418 -4.06 15.87 16.29
CA ASN A 418 -4.20 16.13 14.85
C ASN A 418 -5.59 16.71 14.50
N ASN A 419 -6.58 16.57 15.37
CA ASN A 419 -7.95 17.10 15.18
C ASN A 419 -8.12 18.52 15.76
N GLN A 420 -7.06 19.12 16.34
CA GLN A 420 -7.03 20.51 16.85
C GLN A 420 -6.40 21.47 15.85
#